data_0ac167ece7aa127714cde5a2819974a0
#
_entry.id   0ac167ece7aa127714cde5a2819974a0
#
_cell.length_a   1.000
_cell.length_b   1.000
_cell.length_c   1.000
_cell.angle_alpha   90.00
_cell.angle_beta   90.00
_cell.angle_gamma   90.00
#
_symmetry.space_group_name_H-M   'P 1'
#
loop_
_entity.id
_entity.type
_entity.pdbx_description
1 polymer ?
#
loop_
_entity_poly.entity_id
_entity_poly.type
_entity_poly.pdbx_seq_one_letter_code
_entity_poly.pdbx_strand_id
1 'polypeptide(L)'
;MIVRGDKMTIKMVVTDMDGTLLDEKGEFDRSRLKNILDELDKRDIRFVVATGNEIHRMRLLFGELLERVTLIAANGARIFDKNEILLGTCWSPDLVAQVLSYFEGRERDVHLIVTAENGAFVKMGTVFPMIEKVMTAEMAQEFYQKINFVEALRPDDFPQVLKMSMVVNEQAAVQATRQLNQDFADTLNAVTSGHGAIDILQKGIHKAWGVEQLMQKWEIQEQEIMAFGDSENDIEMLQLAGVSYAMENADPKTKAVANHLAPANTEAGVLTVLENYLSKGEIQWLSNY
;
A
#
# COMPACT_ATOMS: atom_id res chain seq x y z
N MET A 1 -10.69 43.51 6.88
CA MET A 1 -10.73 42.54 8.00
C MET A 1 -10.11 41.26 7.44
N ILE A 2 -8.83 41.04 7.71
CA ILE A 2 -8.09 39.87 7.21
C ILE A 2 -8.55 38.73 8.13
N VAL A 3 -9.36 37.80 7.58
CA VAL A 3 -9.67 36.54 8.24
C VAL A 3 -8.31 35.82 8.36
N ARG A 4 -7.78 35.68 9.56
CA ARG A 4 -6.66 34.77 9.84
C ARG A 4 -7.17 33.39 9.43
N GLY A 5 -6.65 32.85 8.32
CA GLY A 5 -6.89 31.47 7.95
C GLY A 5 -6.50 30.57 9.11
N ASP A 6 -7.41 29.72 9.53
CA ASP A 6 -7.12 28.70 10.54
C ASP A 6 -5.88 27.93 10.06
N LYS A 7 -4.86 27.88 10.91
CA LYS A 7 -3.60 27.19 10.61
C LYS A 7 -3.95 25.72 10.42
N MET A 8 -3.84 25.23 9.22
CA MET A 8 -4.12 23.85 8.88
C MET A 8 -3.25 22.93 9.75
N THR A 9 -3.86 22.21 10.67
CA THR A 9 -3.16 21.35 11.63
C THR A 9 -3.30 19.92 11.18
N ILE A 10 -2.20 19.27 10.82
CA ILE A 10 -2.19 17.85 10.47
C ILE A 10 -2.48 17.03 11.74
N LYS A 11 -3.36 16.08 11.63
CA LYS A 11 -3.71 15.07 12.66
C LYS A 11 -3.38 13.64 12.25
N MET A 12 -3.21 13.41 10.95
CA MET A 12 -2.86 12.09 10.43
C MET A 12 -1.83 12.22 9.31
N VAL A 13 -0.75 11.46 9.42
CA VAL A 13 0.22 11.23 8.35
C VAL A 13 -0.02 9.83 7.82
N VAL A 14 -0.15 9.69 6.50
CA VAL A 14 -0.30 8.40 5.83
C VAL A 14 0.82 8.22 4.83
N THR A 15 1.51 7.10 4.85
CA THR A 15 2.58 6.79 3.89
C THR A 15 2.41 5.41 3.29
N ASP A 16 2.67 5.29 1.99
CA ASP A 16 2.96 3.98 1.40
C ASP A 16 4.34 3.48 1.85
N MET A 17 4.66 2.23 1.50
CA MET A 17 5.90 1.54 1.88
C MET A 17 6.89 1.43 0.73
N ASP A 18 6.60 0.56 -0.22
CA ASP A 18 7.52 0.18 -1.30
C ASP A 18 7.62 1.32 -2.33
N GLY A 19 8.82 1.86 -2.55
CA GLY A 19 9.02 3.04 -3.41
C GLY A 19 8.71 4.37 -2.73
N THR A 20 8.22 4.37 -1.48
CA THR A 20 7.84 5.57 -0.72
C THR A 20 8.64 5.69 0.57
N LEU A 21 8.29 4.92 1.62
CA LEU A 21 9.04 4.94 2.89
C LEU A 21 10.32 4.10 2.82
N LEU A 22 10.28 2.98 2.08
CA LEU A 22 11.41 2.07 1.89
C LEU A 22 12.32 2.57 0.76
N ASP A 23 13.63 2.45 0.97
CA ASP A 23 14.65 2.63 -0.07
C ASP A 23 14.70 1.43 -1.05
N GLU A 24 15.65 1.45 -2.00
CA GLU A 24 15.84 0.37 -2.98
C GLU A 24 16.27 -0.97 -2.36
N LYS A 25 16.75 -0.97 -1.12
CA LYS A 25 17.09 -2.18 -0.38
C LYS A 25 15.93 -2.74 0.41
N GLY A 26 14.78 -2.07 0.40
CA GLY A 26 13.63 -2.42 1.20
C GLY A 26 13.80 -2.07 2.68
N GLU A 27 14.59 -1.05 3.00
CA GLU A 27 14.92 -0.59 4.35
C GLU A 27 14.51 0.87 4.55
N PHE A 28 14.43 1.32 5.81
CA PHE A 28 14.28 2.72 6.19
C PHE A 28 15.10 3.04 7.44
N ASP A 29 15.45 4.30 7.65
CA ASP A 29 16.17 4.73 8.86
C ASP A 29 15.24 4.67 10.08
N ARG A 30 15.36 3.57 10.84
CA ARG A 30 14.55 3.30 12.04
C ARG A 30 14.75 4.35 13.14
N SER A 31 15.95 4.89 13.25
CA SER A 31 16.27 5.89 14.29
C SER A 31 15.60 7.21 13.96
N ARG A 32 15.64 7.66 12.70
CA ARG A 32 14.94 8.86 12.25
C ARG A 32 13.44 8.69 12.41
N LEU A 33 12.86 7.56 11.94
CA LEU A 33 11.43 7.30 12.09
C LEU A 33 11.01 7.31 13.56
N LYS A 34 11.79 6.67 14.45
CA LYS A 34 11.49 6.69 15.89
C LYS A 34 11.41 8.11 16.44
N ASN A 35 12.38 8.97 16.10
CA ASN A 35 12.39 10.37 16.54
C ASN A 35 11.19 11.14 15.98
N ILE A 36 10.82 10.90 14.72
CA ILE A 36 9.62 11.49 14.10
C ILE A 36 8.37 11.04 14.85
N LEU A 37 8.21 9.74 15.12
CA LEU A 37 7.09 9.22 15.90
C LEU A 37 7.01 9.85 17.29
N ASP A 38 8.16 10.05 17.98
CA ASP A 38 8.21 10.73 19.28
C ASP A 38 7.68 12.17 19.20
N GLU A 39 7.95 12.89 18.11
CA GLU A 39 7.44 14.24 17.90
C GLU A 39 5.97 14.29 17.44
N LEU A 40 5.53 13.30 16.65
CA LEU A 40 4.13 13.16 16.25
C LEU A 40 3.25 12.85 17.45
N ASP A 41 3.67 11.93 18.33
CA ASP A 41 2.93 11.58 19.57
C ASP A 41 2.74 12.80 20.48
N LYS A 42 3.76 13.65 20.64
CA LYS A 42 3.65 14.90 21.43
C LYS A 42 2.61 15.88 20.88
N ARG A 43 2.26 15.76 19.60
CA ARG A 43 1.31 16.63 18.90
C ARG A 43 -0.03 15.98 18.63
N ASP A 44 -0.22 14.75 19.15
CA ASP A 44 -1.40 13.92 18.89
C ASP A 44 -1.66 13.68 17.38
N ILE A 45 -0.56 13.50 16.61
CA ILE A 45 -0.62 13.20 15.17
C ILE A 45 -0.44 11.70 14.98
N ARG A 46 -1.40 11.07 14.34
CA ARG A 46 -1.40 9.64 14.02
C ARG A 46 -0.47 9.34 12.85
N PHE A 47 0.33 8.27 12.96
CA PHE A 47 1.14 7.77 11.84
C PHE A 47 0.55 6.48 11.30
N VAL A 48 0.17 6.50 10.03
CA VAL A 48 -0.49 5.41 9.33
C VAL A 48 0.40 4.95 8.17
N VAL A 49 0.56 3.65 8.05
CA VAL A 49 1.19 3.01 6.89
C VAL A 49 0.12 2.33 6.06
N ALA A 50 0.02 2.67 4.77
CA ALA A 50 -0.94 2.09 3.83
C ALA A 50 -0.20 1.29 2.74
N THR A 51 -0.32 -0.03 2.75
CA THR A 51 0.49 -0.90 1.88
C THR A 51 -0.34 -2.03 1.24
N GLY A 52 0.12 -2.50 0.09
CA GLY A 52 -0.36 -3.75 -0.51
C GLY A 52 0.12 -5.01 0.21
N ASN A 53 1.07 -4.88 1.12
CA ASN A 53 1.63 -6.00 1.86
C ASN A 53 0.76 -6.44 3.04
N GLU A 54 1.06 -7.65 3.52
CA GLU A 54 0.43 -8.23 4.71
C GLU A 54 1.17 -7.86 6.01
N ILE A 55 0.48 -7.96 7.15
CA ILE A 55 0.99 -7.65 8.48
C ILE A 55 2.31 -8.35 8.82
N HIS A 56 2.52 -9.57 8.32
CA HIS A 56 3.75 -10.32 8.61
C HIS A 56 5.02 -9.62 8.14
N ARG A 57 5.00 -9.02 6.93
CA ARG A 57 6.12 -8.22 6.43
C ARG A 57 6.33 -6.97 7.28
N MET A 58 5.24 -6.34 7.69
CA MET A 58 5.31 -5.15 8.54
C MET A 58 5.90 -5.44 9.92
N ARG A 59 5.56 -6.59 10.52
CA ARG A 59 6.17 -7.05 11.78
C ARG A 59 7.70 -7.16 11.69
N LEU A 60 8.21 -7.68 10.58
CA LEU A 60 9.66 -7.79 10.35
C LEU A 60 10.31 -6.42 10.16
N LEU A 61 9.71 -5.56 9.34
CA LEU A 61 10.25 -4.24 9.01
C LEU A 61 10.21 -3.28 10.19
N PHE A 62 9.09 -3.21 10.92
CA PHE A 62 8.90 -2.25 12.01
C PHE A 62 9.36 -2.77 13.38
N GLY A 63 9.32 -4.10 13.62
CA GLY A 63 9.60 -4.64 14.96
C GLY A 63 8.77 -3.93 16.03
N GLU A 64 9.41 -3.43 17.08
CA GLU A 64 8.76 -2.72 18.19
C GLU A 64 8.05 -1.42 17.77
N LEU A 65 8.47 -0.78 16.68
CA LEU A 65 7.83 0.43 16.19
C LEU A 65 6.42 0.17 15.65
N LEU A 66 6.07 -1.08 15.33
CA LEU A 66 4.75 -1.41 14.81
C LEU A 66 3.61 -1.08 15.79
N GLU A 67 3.87 -1.14 17.10
CA GLU A 67 2.88 -0.78 18.13
C GLU A 67 2.55 0.71 18.16
N ARG A 68 3.35 1.53 17.49
CA ARG A 68 3.17 2.99 17.37
C ARG A 68 2.55 3.43 16.05
N VAL A 69 2.29 2.46 15.17
CA VAL A 69 1.84 2.69 13.80
C VAL A 69 0.49 2.02 13.61
N THR A 70 -0.44 2.72 12.99
CA THR A 70 -1.65 2.10 12.45
C THR A 70 -1.34 1.61 11.03
N LEU A 71 -1.75 0.40 10.72
CA LEU A 71 -1.44 -0.25 9.43
C LEU A 71 -2.73 -0.48 8.63
N ILE A 72 -2.77 0.03 7.41
CA ILE A 72 -3.70 -0.35 6.37
C ILE A 72 -2.98 -1.34 5.47
N ALA A 73 -3.28 -2.63 5.62
CA ALA A 73 -2.66 -3.74 4.90
C ALA A 73 -3.54 -4.25 3.76
N ALA A 74 -2.96 -5.04 2.86
CA ALA A 74 -3.66 -5.65 1.71
C ALA A 74 -4.46 -4.62 0.90
N ASN A 75 -3.89 -3.43 0.65
CA ASN A 75 -4.54 -2.32 -0.06
C ASN A 75 -5.90 -1.90 0.56
N GLY A 76 -6.06 -1.97 1.88
CA GLY A 76 -7.28 -1.56 2.56
C GLY A 76 -8.08 -2.73 3.14
N ALA A 77 -7.88 -3.96 2.71
CA ALA A 77 -8.68 -5.11 3.16
C ALA A 77 -8.53 -5.42 4.66
N ARG A 78 -7.46 -4.96 5.31
CA ARG A 78 -7.21 -5.10 6.75
C ARG A 78 -6.67 -3.81 7.34
N ILE A 79 -7.19 -3.42 8.48
CA ILE A 79 -6.66 -2.32 9.29
C ILE A 79 -6.26 -2.86 10.65
N PHE A 80 -5.03 -2.56 11.05
CA PHE A 80 -4.50 -2.92 12.37
C PHE A 80 -4.16 -1.65 13.14
N ASP A 81 -4.52 -1.60 14.40
CA ASP A 81 -4.06 -0.59 15.33
C ASP A 81 -3.34 -1.29 16.49
N LYS A 82 -2.12 -0.87 16.78
CA LYS A 82 -1.26 -1.53 17.79
C LYS A 82 -1.18 -3.05 17.61
N ASN A 83 -0.99 -3.47 16.35
CA ASN A 83 -0.87 -4.88 15.96
C ASN A 83 -2.15 -5.75 16.16
N GLU A 84 -3.28 -5.16 16.53
CA GLU A 84 -4.59 -5.82 16.62
C GLU A 84 -5.48 -5.45 15.44
N ILE A 85 -6.31 -6.39 14.98
CA ILE A 85 -7.25 -6.13 13.87
C ILE A 85 -8.31 -5.15 14.34
N LEU A 86 -8.35 -3.98 13.73
CA LEU A 86 -9.36 -2.96 13.97
C LEU A 86 -10.56 -3.15 13.04
N LEU A 87 -10.29 -3.46 11.77
CA LEU A 87 -11.29 -3.65 10.73
C LEU A 87 -10.76 -4.63 9.69
N GLY A 88 -11.65 -5.39 9.08
CA GLY A 88 -11.29 -6.28 7.99
C GLY A 88 -12.46 -6.55 7.07
N THR A 89 -12.16 -6.71 5.78
CA THR A 89 -13.11 -7.14 4.76
C THR A 89 -12.52 -8.31 3.99
N CYS A 90 -13.37 -9.12 3.37
CA CYS A 90 -12.95 -10.23 2.52
C CYS A 90 -13.91 -10.38 1.34
N TRP A 91 -13.43 -11.06 0.31
CA TRP A 91 -14.23 -11.37 -0.86
C TRP A 91 -15.34 -12.36 -0.55
N SER A 92 -16.49 -12.24 -1.23
CA SER A 92 -17.50 -13.28 -1.17
C SER A 92 -17.00 -14.57 -1.85
N PRO A 93 -17.44 -15.76 -1.39
CA PRO A 93 -17.08 -17.03 -2.04
C PRO A 93 -17.40 -17.05 -3.55
N ASP A 94 -18.51 -16.44 -3.95
CA ASP A 94 -18.91 -16.36 -5.36
C ASP A 94 -17.91 -15.52 -6.18
N LEU A 95 -17.43 -14.41 -5.64
CA LEU A 95 -16.42 -13.58 -6.31
C LEU A 95 -15.09 -14.33 -6.43
N VAL A 96 -14.68 -15.03 -5.37
CA VAL A 96 -13.47 -15.89 -5.42
C VAL A 96 -13.61 -16.94 -6.51
N ALA A 97 -14.74 -17.64 -6.58
CA ALA A 97 -15.00 -18.65 -7.60
C ALA A 97 -14.98 -18.07 -9.02
N GLN A 98 -15.60 -16.91 -9.25
CA GLN A 98 -15.62 -16.23 -10.55
C GLN A 98 -14.19 -15.89 -11.02
N VAL A 99 -13.36 -15.32 -10.14
CA VAL A 99 -12.00 -14.90 -10.51
C VAL A 99 -11.09 -16.12 -10.72
N LEU A 100 -11.19 -17.15 -9.88
CA LEU A 100 -10.42 -18.39 -10.09
C LEU A 100 -10.82 -19.09 -11.41
N SER A 101 -12.11 -19.12 -11.75
CA SER A 101 -12.59 -19.64 -13.03
C SER A 101 -12.07 -18.82 -14.22
N TYR A 102 -11.98 -17.49 -14.10
CA TYR A 102 -11.42 -16.63 -15.15
C TYR A 102 -9.96 -16.97 -15.46
N PHE A 103 -9.18 -17.32 -14.44
CA PHE A 103 -7.77 -17.68 -14.59
C PHE A 103 -7.52 -19.19 -14.79
N GLU A 104 -8.56 -20.02 -14.79
CA GLU A 104 -8.41 -21.47 -14.92
C GLU A 104 -7.54 -21.87 -16.11
N GLY A 105 -6.54 -22.71 -15.83
CA GLY A 105 -5.54 -23.16 -16.81
C GLY A 105 -4.41 -22.18 -17.11
N ARG A 106 -4.51 -20.91 -16.66
CA ARG A 106 -3.51 -19.85 -16.87
C ARG A 106 -2.85 -19.35 -15.58
N GLU A 107 -3.16 -19.93 -14.44
CA GLU A 107 -2.76 -19.45 -13.11
C GLU A 107 -1.23 -19.35 -12.98
N ARG A 108 -0.50 -20.29 -13.60
CA ARG A 108 0.97 -20.27 -13.62
C ARG A 108 1.53 -19.20 -14.57
N ASP A 109 0.89 -19.00 -15.72
CA ASP A 109 1.36 -18.06 -16.73
C ASP A 109 1.26 -16.61 -16.26
N VAL A 110 0.24 -16.32 -15.46
CA VAL A 110 0.04 -15.00 -14.84
C VAL A 110 0.58 -14.92 -13.41
N HIS A 111 1.20 -15.98 -12.90
CA HIS A 111 1.72 -16.06 -11.53
C HIS A 111 0.67 -15.65 -10.50
N LEU A 112 -0.54 -16.22 -10.60
CA LEU A 112 -1.66 -15.84 -9.74
C LEU A 112 -1.38 -16.19 -8.28
N ILE A 113 -1.53 -15.22 -7.42
CA ILE A 113 -1.39 -15.33 -5.96
C ILE A 113 -2.76 -15.04 -5.34
N VAL A 114 -3.28 -15.97 -4.55
CA VAL A 114 -4.45 -15.76 -3.70
C VAL A 114 -3.97 -15.41 -2.29
N THR A 115 -4.27 -14.23 -1.82
CA THR A 115 -3.96 -13.79 -0.46
C THR A 115 -5.20 -13.91 0.40
N ALA A 116 -5.16 -14.82 1.38
CA ALA A 116 -6.22 -15.05 2.35
C ALA A 116 -5.70 -14.81 3.77
N GLU A 117 -6.59 -14.87 4.77
CA GLU A 117 -6.23 -14.65 6.16
C GLU A 117 -5.14 -15.62 6.65
N ASN A 118 -5.13 -16.84 6.14
CA ASN A 118 -4.19 -17.90 6.53
C ASN A 118 -2.93 -17.98 5.65
N GLY A 119 -2.71 -17.03 4.76
CA GLY A 119 -1.49 -16.94 3.96
C GLY A 119 -1.69 -16.62 2.49
N ALA A 120 -0.60 -16.65 1.75
CA ALA A 120 -0.59 -16.51 0.29
C ALA A 120 -0.46 -17.88 -0.38
N PHE A 121 -1.23 -18.12 -1.44
CA PHE A 121 -1.34 -19.41 -2.11
C PHE A 121 -1.11 -19.25 -3.60
N VAL A 122 -0.34 -20.16 -4.17
CA VAL A 122 -0.10 -20.26 -5.60
C VAL A 122 -0.22 -21.71 -6.06
N LYS A 123 -0.53 -21.90 -7.35
CA LYS A 123 -0.57 -23.25 -7.95
C LYS A 123 0.83 -23.86 -7.99
N MET A 124 0.94 -25.13 -7.63
CA MET A 124 2.19 -25.89 -7.70
C MET A 124 2.87 -25.74 -9.06
N GLY A 125 4.18 -25.47 -9.04
CA GLY A 125 5.00 -25.24 -10.24
C GLY A 125 4.96 -23.80 -10.77
N THR A 126 4.33 -22.86 -10.08
CA THR A 126 4.50 -21.41 -10.35
C THR A 126 5.92 -21.00 -9.96
N VAL A 127 6.60 -20.28 -10.85
CA VAL A 127 7.95 -19.72 -10.64
C VAL A 127 7.83 -18.22 -10.80
N PHE A 128 8.59 -17.44 -10.04
CA PHE A 128 8.59 -15.98 -10.11
C PHE A 128 9.95 -15.45 -10.63
N PRO A 129 10.21 -15.48 -11.95
CA PRO A 129 11.52 -15.13 -12.50
C PRO A 129 11.92 -13.67 -12.20
N MET A 130 10.95 -12.79 -12.01
CA MET A 130 11.21 -11.38 -11.68
C MET A 130 11.75 -11.24 -10.26
N ILE A 131 11.25 -12.01 -9.31
CA ILE A 131 11.69 -11.97 -7.91
C ILE A 131 13.18 -12.33 -7.82
N GLU A 132 13.60 -13.36 -8.56
CA GLU A 132 15.01 -13.79 -8.60
C GLU A 132 15.93 -12.73 -9.24
N LYS A 133 15.40 -11.82 -10.06
CA LYS A 133 16.17 -10.74 -10.70
C LYS A 133 16.30 -9.47 -9.84
N VAL A 134 15.29 -9.19 -9.02
CA VAL A 134 15.18 -7.93 -8.25
C VAL A 134 15.56 -8.12 -6.78
N MET A 135 15.50 -9.36 -6.26
CA MET A 135 15.78 -9.68 -4.86
C MET A 135 17.11 -10.40 -4.69
N THR A 136 17.73 -10.25 -3.53
CA THR A 136 18.84 -11.12 -3.15
C THR A 136 18.38 -12.57 -2.97
N ALA A 137 19.30 -13.53 -3.00
CA ALA A 137 18.96 -14.95 -2.83
C ALA A 137 18.25 -15.21 -1.48
N GLU A 138 18.65 -14.50 -0.43
CA GLU A 138 18.04 -14.61 0.90
C GLU A 138 16.59 -14.07 0.89
N MET A 139 16.38 -12.91 0.27
CA MET A 139 15.04 -12.31 0.15
C MET A 139 14.10 -13.17 -0.71
N ALA A 140 14.61 -13.74 -1.81
CA ALA A 140 13.85 -14.66 -2.65
C ALA A 140 13.47 -15.93 -1.88
N GLN A 141 14.42 -16.50 -1.12
CA GLN A 141 14.14 -17.66 -0.26
C GLN A 141 13.06 -17.34 0.79
N GLU A 142 13.15 -16.18 1.44
CA GLU A 142 12.15 -15.74 2.42
C GLU A 142 10.77 -15.54 1.77
N PHE A 143 10.71 -15.00 0.56
CA PHE A 143 9.47 -14.87 -0.21
C PHE A 143 8.84 -16.23 -0.48
N TYR A 144 9.62 -17.21 -0.99
CA TYR A 144 9.11 -18.55 -1.28
C TYR A 144 8.68 -19.32 -0.02
N GLN A 145 9.30 -19.07 1.13
CA GLN A 145 8.88 -19.68 2.41
C GLN A 145 7.53 -19.18 2.91
N LYS A 146 7.09 -17.99 2.47
CA LYS A 146 5.81 -17.39 2.86
C LYS A 146 4.66 -17.76 1.94
N ILE A 147 4.96 -18.46 0.84
CA ILE A 147 3.97 -18.89 -0.15
C ILE A 147 3.64 -20.36 0.03
N ASN A 148 2.36 -20.67 0.06
CA ASN A 148 1.85 -22.03 0.08
C ASN A 148 1.62 -22.51 -1.36
N PHE A 149 2.34 -23.54 -1.77
CA PHE A 149 2.16 -24.17 -3.08
C PHE A 149 1.09 -25.26 -2.98
N VAL A 150 0.00 -25.12 -3.73
CA VAL A 150 -1.15 -26.05 -3.74
C VAL A 150 -1.34 -26.67 -5.13
N GLU A 151 -1.85 -27.89 -5.20
CA GLU A 151 -2.12 -28.59 -6.48
C GLU A 151 -3.13 -27.84 -7.35
N ALA A 152 -4.16 -27.25 -6.72
CA ALA A 152 -5.18 -26.45 -7.38
C ALA A 152 -5.63 -25.32 -6.46
N LEU A 153 -5.96 -24.17 -7.06
CA LEU A 153 -6.58 -23.05 -6.36
C LEU A 153 -8.10 -23.27 -6.35
N ARG A 154 -8.64 -23.76 -5.24
CA ARG A 154 -10.08 -24.03 -5.07
C ARG A 154 -10.69 -22.98 -4.13
N PRO A 155 -11.87 -22.42 -4.45
CA PRO A 155 -12.51 -21.42 -3.60
C PRO A 155 -12.64 -21.82 -2.12
N ASP A 156 -13.00 -23.07 -1.89
CA ASP A 156 -13.26 -23.63 -0.54
C ASP A 156 -11.98 -23.79 0.30
N ASP A 157 -10.80 -23.76 -0.31
CA ASP A 157 -9.51 -23.92 0.38
C ASP A 157 -9.05 -22.60 1.05
N PHE A 158 -9.70 -21.46 0.74
CA PHE A 158 -9.25 -20.14 1.16
C PHE A 158 -10.27 -19.44 2.07
N PRO A 159 -10.09 -19.48 3.39
CA PRO A 159 -10.92 -18.68 4.26
C PRO A 159 -10.59 -17.20 4.08
N GLN A 160 -11.60 -16.36 3.98
CA GLN A 160 -11.44 -14.91 3.97
C GLN A 160 -10.37 -14.39 2.99
N VAL A 161 -10.59 -14.56 1.67
CA VAL A 161 -9.73 -13.98 0.65
C VAL A 161 -9.75 -12.46 0.77
N LEU A 162 -8.58 -11.84 0.86
CA LEU A 162 -8.39 -10.40 1.03
C LEU A 162 -8.18 -9.69 -0.30
N LYS A 163 -7.33 -10.27 -1.11
CA LYS A 163 -7.02 -9.83 -2.48
C LYS A 163 -6.48 -11.01 -3.30
N MET A 164 -6.42 -10.82 -4.60
CA MET A 164 -5.56 -11.62 -5.46
C MET A 164 -4.52 -10.71 -6.11
N SER A 165 -3.43 -11.29 -6.57
CA SER A 165 -2.41 -10.56 -7.30
C SER A 165 -1.90 -11.42 -8.44
N MET A 166 -1.41 -10.79 -9.49
CA MET A 166 -0.72 -11.47 -10.58
C MET A 166 0.56 -10.73 -10.93
N VAL A 167 1.53 -11.45 -11.49
CA VAL A 167 2.78 -10.86 -11.96
C VAL A 167 2.95 -11.21 -13.42
N VAL A 168 3.03 -10.21 -14.27
CA VAL A 168 3.21 -10.36 -15.71
C VAL A 168 4.39 -9.50 -16.17
N ASN A 169 4.74 -9.58 -17.45
CA ASN A 169 5.71 -8.66 -18.01
C ASN A 169 5.18 -7.21 -17.89
N GLU A 170 6.03 -6.25 -17.51
CA GLU A 170 5.65 -4.84 -17.32
C GLU A 170 4.92 -4.25 -18.53
N GLN A 171 5.36 -4.59 -19.75
CA GLN A 171 4.70 -4.12 -20.96
C GLN A 171 3.27 -4.68 -21.11
N ALA A 172 3.01 -5.85 -20.57
CA ALA A 172 1.69 -6.49 -20.59
C ALA A 172 0.80 -6.03 -19.42
N ALA A 173 1.38 -5.51 -18.35
CA ALA A 173 0.65 -5.15 -17.12
C ALA A 173 -0.46 -4.13 -17.38
N VAL A 174 -0.19 -3.07 -18.15
CA VAL A 174 -1.18 -2.03 -18.47
C VAL A 174 -2.39 -2.61 -19.22
N GLN A 175 -2.13 -3.49 -20.20
CA GLN A 175 -3.21 -4.12 -20.96
C GLN A 175 -4.00 -5.11 -20.09
N ALA A 176 -3.31 -5.93 -19.29
CA ALA A 176 -3.95 -6.90 -18.41
C ALA A 176 -4.82 -6.21 -17.34
N THR A 177 -4.31 -5.13 -16.73
CA THR A 177 -5.08 -4.30 -15.79
C THR A 177 -6.35 -3.74 -16.43
N ARG A 178 -6.23 -3.19 -17.65
CA ARG A 178 -7.38 -2.66 -18.38
C ARG A 178 -8.40 -3.76 -18.67
N GLN A 179 -7.95 -4.93 -19.11
CA GLN A 179 -8.82 -6.06 -19.43
C GLN A 179 -9.58 -6.55 -18.19
N LEU A 180 -8.90 -6.73 -17.06
CA LEU A 180 -9.54 -7.09 -15.79
C LEU A 180 -10.60 -6.07 -15.36
N ASN A 181 -10.28 -4.77 -15.45
CA ASN A 181 -11.20 -3.70 -15.10
C ASN A 181 -12.41 -3.61 -16.06
N GLN A 182 -12.30 -4.11 -17.29
CA GLN A 182 -13.43 -4.24 -18.20
C GLN A 182 -14.28 -5.48 -17.90
N ASP A 183 -13.64 -6.63 -17.70
CA ASP A 183 -14.33 -7.92 -17.51
C ASP A 183 -15.05 -8.00 -16.16
N PHE A 184 -14.56 -7.27 -15.14
CA PHE A 184 -15.07 -7.26 -13.77
C PHE A 184 -15.46 -5.85 -13.28
N ALA A 185 -15.92 -4.98 -14.17
CA ALA A 185 -16.13 -3.54 -13.91
C ALA A 185 -16.93 -3.23 -12.64
N ASP A 186 -17.90 -4.06 -12.28
CA ASP A 186 -18.80 -3.85 -11.15
C ASP A 186 -18.33 -4.48 -9.83
N THR A 187 -17.35 -5.40 -9.89
CA THR A 187 -16.97 -6.24 -8.74
C THR A 187 -15.53 -6.10 -8.30
N LEU A 188 -14.63 -5.78 -9.22
CA LEU A 188 -13.20 -5.68 -8.97
C LEU A 188 -12.63 -4.34 -9.40
N ASN A 189 -11.47 -4.03 -8.85
CA ASN A 189 -10.56 -2.98 -9.31
C ASN A 189 -9.14 -3.57 -9.39
N ALA A 190 -8.57 -3.62 -10.58
CA ALA A 190 -7.19 -4.03 -10.79
C ALA A 190 -6.32 -2.78 -10.90
N VAL A 191 -5.20 -2.75 -10.18
CA VAL A 191 -4.23 -1.64 -10.17
C VAL A 191 -2.82 -2.18 -10.30
N THR A 192 -1.94 -1.43 -10.96
CA THR A 192 -0.52 -1.76 -10.98
C THR A 192 0.16 -1.35 -9.69
N SER A 193 1.06 -2.19 -9.19
CA SER A 193 1.88 -1.93 -7.99
C SER A 193 3.39 -2.02 -8.29
N GLY A 194 3.77 -1.72 -9.54
CA GLY A 194 5.16 -1.72 -10.01
C GLY A 194 5.68 -3.07 -10.46
N HIS A 195 6.75 -3.08 -11.25
CA HIS A 195 7.50 -4.28 -11.69
C HIS A 195 6.66 -5.39 -12.32
N GLY A 196 5.57 -5.04 -13.01
CA GLY A 196 4.66 -6.02 -13.62
C GLY A 196 3.68 -6.68 -12.65
N ALA A 197 3.68 -6.30 -11.40
CA ALA A 197 2.69 -6.74 -10.42
C ALA A 197 1.36 -5.98 -10.62
N ILE A 198 0.26 -6.73 -10.52
CA ILE A 198 -1.10 -6.21 -10.59
C ILE A 198 -1.84 -6.74 -9.37
N ASP A 199 -2.31 -5.83 -8.53
CA ASP A 199 -3.21 -6.15 -7.43
C ASP A 199 -4.65 -6.13 -7.94
N ILE A 200 -5.38 -7.20 -7.64
CA ILE A 200 -6.80 -7.38 -7.96
C ILE A 200 -7.55 -7.22 -6.64
N LEU A 201 -8.29 -6.15 -6.52
CA LEU A 201 -8.96 -5.72 -5.30
C LEU A 201 -10.47 -5.84 -5.47
N GLN A 202 -11.19 -6.05 -4.38
CA GLN A 202 -12.64 -5.90 -4.38
C GLN A 202 -13.01 -4.45 -4.68
N LYS A 203 -14.04 -4.24 -5.49
CA LYS A 203 -14.52 -2.90 -5.84
C LYS A 203 -14.79 -2.06 -4.60
N GLY A 204 -14.27 -0.84 -4.58
CA GLY A 204 -14.39 0.08 -3.45
C GLY A 204 -13.43 -0.18 -2.28
N ILE A 205 -12.62 -1.24 -2.33
CA ILE A 205 -11.58 -1.52 -1.32
C ILE A 205 -10.23 -1.13 -1.92
N HIS A 206 -9.62 -0.09 -1.38
CA HIS A 206 -8.33 0.47 -1.78
C HIS A 206 -7.71 1.22 -0.58
N LYS A 207 -6.48 1.70 -0.70
CA LYS A 207 -5.79 2.39 0.40
C LYS A 207 -6.60 3.57 0.95
N ALA A 208 -7.19 4.39 0.07
CA ALA A 208 -8.02 5.52 0.49
C ALA A 208 -9.26 5.09 1.29
N TRP A 209 -9.93 3.99 0.91
CA TRP A 209 -11.03 3.44 1.71
C TRP A 209 -10.58 3.15 3.16
N GLY A 210 -9.38 2.56 3.32
CA GLY A 210 -8.81 2.33 4.65
C GLY A 210 -8.58 3.63 5.42
N VAL A 211 -8.10 4.67 4.74
CA VAL A 211 -7.93 6.01 5.32
C VAL A 211 -9.28 6.60 5.73
N GLU A 212 -10.30 6.50 4.89
CA GLU A 212 -11.67 6.96 5.20
C GLU A 212 -12.27 6.27 6.44
N GLN A 213 -12.01 4.96 6.64
CA GLN A 213 -12.43 4.26 7.86
C GLN A 213 -11.76 4.85 9.11
N LEU A 214 -10.47 5.18 9.01
CA LEU A 214 -9.72 5.82 10.11
C LEU A 214 -10.18 7.26 10.34
N MET A 215 -10.47 8.02 9.29
CA MET A 215 -11.05 9.36 9.36
C MET A 215 -12.36 9.36 10.16
N GLN A 216 -13.26 8.44 9.82
CA GLN A 216 -14.53 8.30 10.52
C GLN A 216 -14.32 7.92 11.99
N LYS A 217 -13.42 6.98 12.27
CA LYS A 217 -13.15 6.51 13.63
C LYS A 217 -12.53 7.58 14.51
N TRP A 218 -11.67 8.43 13.96
CA TRP A 218 -10.91 9.43 14.71
C TRP A 218 -11.42 10.87 14.52
N GLU A 219 -12.53 11.04 13.80
CA GLU A 219 -13.13 12.34 13.50
C GLU A 219 -12.13 13.32 12.84
N ILE A 220 -11.29 12.78 11.93
CA ILE A 220 -10.28 13.54 11.17
C ILE A 220 -10.87 13.94 9.81
N GLN A 221 -10.61 15.19 9.40
CA GLN A 221 -11.05 15.71 8.11
C GLN A 221 -9.93 15.61 7.06
N GLU A 222 -10.29 15.60 5.77
CA GLU A 222 -9.35 15.52 4.65
C GLU A 222 -8.21 16.54 4.76
N GLN A 223 -8.53 17.79 5.14
CA GLN A 223 -7.56 18.88 5.30
C GLN A 223 -6.54 18.65 6.41
N GLU A 224 -6.80 17.71 7.32
CA GLU A 224 -5.94 17.37 8.45
C GLU A 224 -5.04 16.16 8.17
N ILE A 225 -5.01 15.71 6.89
CA ILE A 225 -4.24 14.54 6.44
C ILE A 225 -3.06 14.98 5.57
N MET A 226 -1.89 14.41 5.85
CA MET A 226 -0.71 14.46 5.00
C MET A 226 -0.43 13.05 4.45
N ALA A 227 -0.38 12.88 3.13
CA ALA A 227 -0.18 11.58 2.50
C ALA A 227 1.03 11.54 1.58
N PHE A 228 1.68 10.35 1.48
CA PHE A 228 2.83 10.08 0.62
C PHE A 228 2.61 8.80 -0.18
N GLY A 229 2.98 8.81 -1.47
CA GLY A 229 2.85 7.67 -2.35
C GLY A 229 3.66 7.80 -3.63
N ASP A 230 3.80 6.71 -4.40
CA ASP A 230 4.59 6.69 -5.63
C ASP A 230 3.93 5.96 -6.81
N SER A 231 2.91 5.16 -6.59
CA SER A 231 2.32 4.31 -7.62
C SER A 231 0.79 4.43 -7.76
N GLU A 232 0.21 3.77 -8.78
CA GLU A 232 -1.22 3.91 -9.10
C GLU A 232 -2.16 3.58 -7.95
N ASN A 233 -1.80 2.63 -7.07
CA ASN A 233 -2.62 2.27 -5.91
C ASN A 233 -2.64 3.32 -4.78
N ASP A 234 -1.87 4.41 -4.94
CA ASP A 234 -1.84 5.56 -4.01
C ASP A 234 -2.69 6.72 -4.48
N ILE A 235 -3.13 6.72 -5.74
CA ILE A 235 -3.76 7.88 -6.37
C ILE A 235 -4.96 8.37 -5.55
N GLU A 236 -5.88 7.48 -5.20
CA GLU A 236 -7.08 7.84 -4.44
C GLU A 236 -6.72 8.37 -3.03
N MET A 237 -5.67 7.81 -2.40
CA MET A 237 -5.19 8.25 -1.10
C MET A 237 -4.56 9.65 -1.17
N LEU A 238 -3.78 9.93 -2.21
CA LEU A 238 -3.19 11.25 -2.43
C LEU A 238 -4.25 12.30 -2.78
N GLN A 239 -5.29 11.94 -3.52
CA GLN A 239 -6.41 12.82 -3.84
C GLN A 239 -7.30 13.13 -2.63
N LEU A 240 -7.45 12.18 -1.71
CA LEU A 240 -8.22 12.33 -0.48
C LEU A 240 -7.54 13.28 0.51
N ALA A 241 -6.22 13.28 0.59
CA ALA A 241 -5.47 14.03 1.58
C ALA A 241 -5.40 15.53 1.23
N GLY A 242 -5.65 16.41 2.21
CA GLY A 242 -5.53 17.85 2.03
C GLY A 242 -4.10 18.29 1.72
N VAL A 243 -3.09 17.52 2.15
CA VAL A 243 -1.68 17.70 1.79
C VAL A 243 -1.16 16.39 1.26
N SER A 244 -0.81 16.33 -0.01
CA SER A 244 -0.30 15.10 -0.63
C SER A 244 1.05 15.30 -1.30
N TYR A 245 1.92 14.31 -1.17
CA TYR A 245 3.24 14.27 -1.75
C TYR A 245 3.38 13.02 -2.63
N ALA A 246 3.64 13.22 -3.92
CA ALA A 246 4.20 12.17 -4.74
C ALA A 246 5.72 12.14 -4.55
N MET A 247 6.30 10.94 -4.48
CA MET A 247 7.76 10.79 -4.44
C MET A 247 8.40 11.21 -5.77
N GLU A 248 9.65 11.68 -5.76
CA GLU A 248 10.37 12.03 -6.99
C GLU A 248 10.52 10.83 -7.94
N ASN A 249 10.63 9.63 -7.41
CA ASN A 249 10.64 8.38 -8.17
C ASN A 249 9.25 7.88 -8.60
N ALA A 250 8.15 8.57 -8.21
CA ALA A 250 6.78 8.16 -8.53
C ALA A 250 6.51 8.16 -10.04
N ASP A 251 5.52 7.38 -10.45
CA ASP A 251 5.05 7.38 -11.83
C ASP A 251 4.39 8.73 -12.22
N PRO A 252 4.31 9.05 -13.53
CA PRO A 252 3.77 10.33 -13.99
C PRO A 252 2.29 10.58 -13.61
N LYS A 253 1.47 9.52 -13.50
CA LYS A 253 0.05 9.66 -13.14
C LYS A 253 -0.09 10.02 -11.66
N THR A 254 0.70 9.38 -10.81
CA THR A 254 0.75 9.63 -9.37
C THR A 254 1.27 11.05 -9.09
N LYS A 255 2.32 11.48 -9.79
CA LYS A 255 2.79 12.88 -9.72
C LYS A 255 1.75 13.91 -10.13
N ALA A 256 0.93 13.58 -11.11
CA ALA A 256 -0.08 14.51 -11.64
C ALA A 256 -1.24 14.79 -10.66
N VAL A 257 -1.47 13.94 -9.67
CA VAL A 257 -2.58 14.08 -8.70
C VAL A 257 -2.15 14.66 -7.36
N ALA A 258 -0.87 14.58 -7.01
CA ALA A 258 -0.38 15.09 -5.74
C ALA A 258 -0.20 16.61 -5.75
N ASN A 259 -0.37 17.26 -4.58
CA ASN A 259 -0.16 18.69 -4.43
C ASN A 259 1.32 19.07 -4.52
N HIS A 260 2.22 18.18 -4.08
CA HIS A 260 3.64 18.43 -3.91
C HIS A 260 4.48 17.24 -4.35
N LEU A 261 5.79 17.49 -4.54
CA LEU A 261 6.79 16.45 -4.68
C LEU A 261 7.63 16.32 -3.40
N ALA A 262 7.87 15.10 -2.97
CA ALA A 262 8.87 14.77 -1.95
C ALA A 262 10.16 14.28 -2.64
N PRO A 263 11.34 14.43 -2.00
CA PRO A 263 12.56 13.79 -2.49
C PRO A 263 12.36 12.28 -2.72
N ALA A 264 13.21 11.68 -3.53
CA ALA A 264 13.11 10.25 -3.84
C ALA A 264 13.18 9.38 -2.56
N ASN A 265 12.61 8.19 -2.64
CA ASN A 265 12.68 7.21 -1.54
C ASN A 265 14.14 6.87 -1.16
N THR A 266 15.07 6.84 -2.12
CA THR A 266 16.51 6.66 -1.90
C THR A 266 17.15 7.78 -1.08
N GLU A 267 16.52 8.94 -0.99
CA GLU A 267 16.95 10.09 -0.19
C GLU A 267 16.14 10.21 1.12
N ALA A 268 15.41 9.17 1.50
CA ALA A 268 14.51 9.13 2.64
C ALA A 268 13.51 10.31 2.64
N GLY A 269 12.87 10.54 1.47
CA GLY A 269 12.04 11.72 1.20
C GLY A 269 10.91 11.93 2.19
N VAL A 270 10.19 10.85 2.57
CA VAL A 270 9.12 10.92 3.59
C VAL A 270 9.66 11.46 4.91
N LEU A 271 10.76 10.88 5.42
CA LEU A 271 11.34 11.29 6.70
C LEU A 271 11.83 12.74 6.63
N THR A 272 12.43 13.14 5.51
CA THR A 272 12.94 14.49 5.29
C THR A 272 11.80 15.53 5.28
N VAL A 273 10.68 15.23 4.63
CA VAL A 273 9.49 16.13 4.64
C VAL A 273 8.91 16.24 6.04
N LEU A 274 8.78 15.11 6.76
CA LEU A 274 8.24 15.10 8.13
C LEU A 274 9.13 15.86 9.12
N GLU A 275 10.45 15.68 9.07
CA GLU A 275 11.39 16.43 9.91
C GLU A 275 11.29 17.94 9.67
N ASN A 276 11.17 18.37 8.40
CA ASN A 276 10.98 19.76 8.04
C ASN A 276 9.65 20.31 8.58
N TYR A 277 8.55 19.57 8.42
CA TYR A 277 7.24 19.94 8.96
C TYR A 277 7.30 20.08 10.50
N LEU A 278 7.87 19.10 11.18
CA LEU A 278 7.95 19.07 12.63
C LEU A 278 8.85 20.19 13.21
N SER A 279 9.93 20.54 12.51
CA SER A 279 10.86 21.58 12.98
C SER A 279 10.34 23.00 12.77
N LYS A 280 9.61 23.26 11.69
CA LYS A 280 9.17 24.59 11.29
C LYS A 280 7.71 24.89 11.66
N GLY A 281 6.91 23.86 11.92
CA GLY A 281 5.48 23.98 12.19
C GLY A 281 4.67 24.49 10.99
N GLU A 282 5.25 24.45 9.80
CA GLU A 282 4.66 24.91 8.55
C GLU A 282 4.95 23.89 7.44
N ILE A 283 3.96 23.65 6.58
CA ILE A 283 4.15 22.89 5.37
C ILE A 283 5.02 23.74 4.45
N GLN A 284 6.28 23.34 4.26
CA GLN A 284 7.12 24.00 3.28
C GLN A 284 6.67 23.57 1.89
N TRP A 285 6.12 24.52 1.17
CA TRP A 285 5.97 24.44 -0.27
C TRP A 285 7.38 24.37 -0.88
N LEU A 286 7.86 23.20 -1.26
CA LEU A 286 8.94 23.11 -2.20
C LEU A 286 8.36 23.70 -3.50
N SER A 287 8.62 24.97 -3.72
CA SER A 287 8.20 25.69 -4.91
C SER A 287 8.67 24.92 -6.14
N ASN A 288 7.72 24.65 -7.02
CA ASN A 288 7.86 24.00 -8.32
C ASN A 288 9.21 24.28 -8.99
N TYR A 289 9.90 23.21 -9.37
CA TYR A 289 10.92 23.27 -10.39
C TYR A 289 10.25 23.23 -11.77
#